data_4d47578310beb894d57e7b344d7cefe7
#
_entry.id   4d47578310beb894d57e7b344d7cefe7
#
_cell.length_a   1.000
_cell.length_b   1.000
_cell.length_c   1.000
_cell.angle_alpha   90.00
_cell.angle_beta   90.00
_cell.angle_gamma   90.00
#
_symmetry.space_group_name_H-M   'P 1'
#
loop_
_entity.id
_entity.type
_entity.pdbx_description
1 polymer ?
#
loop_
_entity_poly.entity_id
_entity_poly.type
_entity_poly.pdbx_seq_one_letter_code
_entity_poly.pdbx_strand_id
1 'polypeptide(L)'
;MAGAKLLRPASVAKVELSPGGLQTLTLRHGETTETVSARWIVDASGRAAVLARKQGWWRHNAEHPTAAAWSRWKGVKDWDSRELAEKYPEWATAVYGIRNTATNHVIGDGWWSWWIPLKGGDVSVGIVFDQRLVEFPHDEGKLGERLKNFLMQHPVGREMLADAQFEESDVHWRKNLAYYSTTFADDGLVLVGDAAGFIDPFYSPGMDWISFSASAAAELITAQRRGEPMAERIARHNRDFALSYRSWFESLYKDKYEYMGEWDLMSTAFRLDLGLYYLGPVSHIYKYGPRGLLTPLFSLPRSRPAFHLIRTYNRRFAQIARRRRRANALGKTNRGRRCLIPSFTLSRGDSRRLFGALAKWAWIELTEGWRSWGQRPQETAAASSVSAKDVAEETMVRSHS
;
A
#
# COMPACT_ATOMS: atom_id res chain seq x y z
N MET A 1 -5.29 -18.88 -24.72
CA MET A 1 -6.33 -18.59 -23.70
C MET A 1 -6.60 -19.89 -22.96
N ALA A 2 -6.70 -19.84 -21.62
CA ALA A 2 -6.85 -21.05 -20.78
C ALA A 2 -8.29 -21.65 -20.77
N GLY A 3 -9.14 -21.33 -21.74
CA GLY A 3 -10.51 -21.84 -21.83
C GLY A 3 -11.54 -21.16 -20.91
N ALA A 4 -11.17 -20.05 -20.23
CA ALA A 4 -12.10 -19.32 -19.39
C ALA A 4 -13.14 -18.55 -20.23
N LYS A 5 -14.42 -18.62 -19.82
CA LYS A 5 -15.50 -17.81 -20.40
C LYS A 5 -15.49 -16.43 -19.71
N LEU A 6 -15.34 -15.37 -20.51
CA LEU A 6 -15.44 -13.99 -20.04
C LEU A 6 -16.85 -13.46 -20.28
N LEU A 7 -17.53 -13.00 -19.22
CA LEU A 7 -18.81 -12.31 -19.29
C LEU A 7 -18.58 -10.81 -19.02
N ARG A 8 -18.78 -9.95 -20.01
CA ARG A 8 -18.55 -8.49 -19.90
C ARG A 8 -19.42 -7.72 -20.91
N PRO A 9 -20.18 -6.70 -20.48
CA PRO A 9 -20.38 -6.28 -19.08
C PRO A 9 -21.29 -7.27 -18.33
N ALA A 10 -20.97 -7.55 -17.08
CA ALA A 10 -21.80 -8.35 -16.20
C ALA A 10 -21.64 -7.91 -14.74
N SER A 11 -22.69 -8.06 -13.96
CA SER A 11 -22.66 -7.82 -12.51
C SER A 11 -23.16 -9.04 -11.75
N VAL A 12 -22.63 -9.25 -10.54
CA VAL A 12 -23.09 -10.29 -9.63
C VAL A 12 -24.23 -9.73 -8.79
N ALA A 13 -25.47 -10.14 -9.08
CA ALA A 13 -26.65 -9.67 -8.38
C ALA A 13 -26.89 -10.40 -7.05
N LYS A 14 -26.61 -11.72 -7.02
CA LYS A 14 -26.81 -12.56 -5.83
C LYS A 14 -25.73 -13.63 -5.73
N VAL A 15 -25.35 -13.96 -4.50
CA VAL A 15 -24.48 -15.09 -4.19
C VAL A 15 -25.13 -15.90 -3.09
N GLU A 16 -25.29 -17.19 -3.32
CA GLU A 16 -25.80 -18.15 -2.36
C GLU A 16 -24.71 -19.19 -2.10
N LEU A 17 -24.26 -19.26 -0.84
CA LEU A 17 -23.21 -20.18 -0.41
C LEU A 17 -23.85 -21.44 0.16
N SER A 18 -23.36 -22.60 -0.25
CA SER A 18 -23.82 -23.91 0.19
C SER A 18 -22.61 -24.73 0.68
N PRO A 19 -22.37 -24.80 1.98
CA PRO A 19 -21.28 -25.62 2.53
C PRO A 19 -21.39 -27.07 2.07
N GLY A 20 -20.30 -27.65 1.59
CA GLY A 20 -20.27 -29.01 1.02
C GLY A 20 -20.88 -29.16 -0.37
N GLY A 21 -21.60 -28.14 -0.87
CA GLY A 21 -22.33 -28.17 -2.12
C GLY A 21 -21.73 -27.28 -3.22
N LEU A 22 -22.56 -27.00 -4.24
CA LEU A 22 -22.24 -26.00 -5.26
C LEU A 22 -22.70 -24.62 -4.79
N GLN A 23 -21.84 -23.65 -4.99
CA GLN A 23 -22.11 -22.23 -4.78
C GLN A 23 -22.94 -21.71 -5.97
N THR A 24 -23.93 -20.87 -5.74
CA THR A 24 -24.80 -20.36 -6.79
C THR A 24 -24.66 -18.84 -6.91
N LEU A 25 -24.44 -18.35 -8.14
CA LEU A 25 -24.36 -16.94 -8.46
C LEU A 25 -25.46 -16.58 -9.45
N THR A 26 -26.16 -15.48 -9.16
CA THR A 26 -27.06 -14.84 -10.11
C THR A 26 -26.30 -13.67 -10.77
N LEU A 27 -26.10 -13.79 -12.06
CA LEU A 27 -25.38 -12.82 -12.88
C LEU A 27 -26.40 -12.01 -13.67
N ARG A 28 -26.21 -10.69 -13.74
CA ARG A 28 -26.98 -9.80 -14.61
C ARG A 28 -26.08 -9.35 -15.76
N HIS A 29 -26.55 -9.56 -16.99
CA HIS A 29 -25.89 -9.16 -18.21
C HIS A 29 -26.90 -8.42 -19.11
N GLY A 30 -26.85 -7.07 -19.12
CA GLY A 30 -27.90 -6.24 -19.70
C GLY A 30 -29.24 -6.49 -19.00
N GLU A 31 -30.26 -6.83 -19.77
CA GLU A 31 -31.63 -7.15 -19.29
C GLU A 31 -31.79 -8.63 -18.89
N THR A 32 -30.80 -9.47 -19.19
CA THR A 32 -30.85 -10.91 -18.91
C THR A 32 -30.24 -11.25 -17.57
N THR A 33 -30.82 -12.28 -16.93
CA THR A 33 -30.30 -12.84 -15.68
C THR A 33 -29.98 -14.31 -15.93
N GLU A 34 -28.76 -14.71 -15.57
CA GLU A 34 -28.26 -16.09 -15.68
C GLU A 34 -27.88 -16.58 -14.30
N THR A 35 -28.21 -17.83 -13.97
CA THR A 35 -27.78 -18.51 -12.74
C THR A 35 -26.65 -19.48 -13.08
N VAL A 36 -25.54 -19.33 -12.40
CA VAL A 36 -24.34 -20.17 -12.56
C VAL A 36 -24.05 -20.88 -11.24
N SER A 37 -23.79 -22.18 -11.32
CA SER A 37 -23.36 -22.99 -10.18
C SER A 37 -21.88 -23.35 -10.33
N ALA A 38 -21.11 -23.21 -9.25
CA ALA A 38 -19.70 -23.50 -9.21
C ALA A 38 -19.27 -24.14 -7.88
N ARG A 39 -18.28 -25.00 -7.91
CA ARG A 39 -17.71 -25.56 -6.65
C ARG A 39 -16.93 -24.52 -5.85
N TRP A 40 -16.30 -23.57 -6.55
CA TRP A 40 -15.56 -22.47 -5.92
C TRP A 40 -15.98 -21.13 -6.50
N ILE A 41 -16.09 -20.15 -5.62
CA ILE A 41 -16.12 -18.73 -5.95
C ILE A 41 -14.78 -18.12 -5.54
N VAL A 42 -14.12 -17.47 -6.46
CA VAL A 42 -12.94 -16.62 -6.19
C VAL A 42 -13.37 -15.17 -6.22
N ASP A 43 -13.43 -14.53 -5.05
CA ASP A 43 -13.74 -13.11 -4.97
C ASP A 43 -12.49 -12.28 -5.28
N ALA A 44 -12.47 -11.70 -6.47
CA ALA A 44 -11.47 -10.76 -6.96
C ALA A 44 -12.10 -9.35 -7.19
N SER A 45 -13.14 -9.01 -6.44
CA SER A 45 -13.90 -7.76 -6.61
C SER A 45 -13.13 -6.50 -6.17
N GLY A 46 -11.85 -6.67 -5.82
CA GLY A 46 -11.01 -5.56 -5.40
C GLY A 46 -11.55 -4.90 -4.12
N ARG A 47 -11.44 -3.59 -4.02
CA ARG A 47 -11.88 -2.83 -2.84
C ARG A 47 -13.39 -2.96 -2.53
N ALA A 48 -14.21 -3.39 -3.49
CA ALA A 48 -15.61 -3.68 -3.21
C ALA A 48 -15.77 -4.78 -2.17
N ALA A 49 -14.81 -5.73 -2.11
CA ALA A 49 -14.75 -6.80 -1.13
C ALA A 49 -16.13 -7.47 -0.92
N VAL A 50 -16.79 -7.80 -2.04
CA VAL A 50 -18.22 -8.15 -2.09
C VAL A 50 -18.56 -9.27 -1.12
N LEU A 51 -17.81 -10.36 -1.16
CA LEU A 51 -18.10 -11.51 -0.29
C LEU A 51 -17.60 -11.29 1.13
N ALA A 52 -16.46 -10.66 1.33
CA ALA A 52 -15.97 -10.35 2.67
C ALA A 52 -16.97 -9.45 3.45
N ARG A 53 -17.59 -8.49 2.77
CA ARG A 53 -18.63 -7.65 3.37
C ARG A 53 -19.92 -8.41 3.61
N LYS A 54 -20.37 -9.21 2.65
CA LYS A 54 -21.59 -10.03 2.78
C LYS A 54 -21.51 -11.02 3.93
N GLN A 55 -20.32 -11.61 4.14
CA GLN A 55 -20.08 -12.57 5.23
C GLN A 55 -19.76 -11.90 6.58
N GLY A 56 -19.71 -10.56 6.63
CA GLY A 56 -19.32 -9.87 7.85
C GLY A 56 -17.86 -10.08 8.25
N TRP A 57 -16.99 -10.46 7.32
CA TRP A 57 -15.54 -10.68 7.57
C TRP A 57 -14.71 -9.41 7.41
N TRP A 58 -15.21 -8.44 6.68
CA TRP A 58 -14.50 -7.19 6.43
C TRP A 58 -14.34 -6.36 7.71
N ARG A 59 -13.14 -5.83 7.94
CA ARG A 59 -12.83 -4.94 9.07
C ARG A 59 -11.96 -3.78 8.60
N HIS A 60 -12.33 -2.57 9.00
CA HIS A 60 -11.47 -1.40 8.85
C HIS A 60 -10.26 -1.52 9.77
N ASN A 61 -9.06 -1.12 9.30
CA ASN A 61 -7.88 -1.01 10.13
C ASN A 61 -7.76 0.41 10.70
N ALA A 62 -8.42 0.66 11.82
CA ALA A 62 -8.44 1.97 12.48
C ALA A 62 -7.07 2.44 13.00
N GLU A 63 -6.08 1.54 13.12
CA GLU A 63 -4.73 1.91 13.51
C GLU A 63 -3.95 2.59 12.36
N HIS A 64 -4.49 2.59 11.13
CA HIS A 64 -3.87 3.19 9.95
C HIS A 64 -4.86 4.08 9.20
N PRO A 65 -5.29 5.21 9.77
CA PRO A 65 -6.31 6.09 9.19
C PRO A 65 -5.73 6.95 8.07
N THR A 66 -5.34 6.31 6.97
CA THR A 66 -4.82 7.01 5.79
C THR A 66 -5.94 7.38 4.83
N ALA A 67 -5.76 8.50 4.13
CA ALA A 67 -6.63 8.95 3.08
C ALA A 67 -5.81 9.27 1.81
N ALA A 68 -6.47 9.27 0.65
CA ALA A 68 -5.86 9.60 -0.62
C ALA A 68 -6.74 10.52 -1.46
N ALA A 69 -6.07 11.40 -2.22
CA ALA A 69 -6.67 12.19 -3.29
C ALA A 69 -5.80 12.06 -4.54
N TRP A 70 -6.41 11.90 -5.73
CA TRP A 70 -5.64 11.77 -6.97
C TRP A 70 -6.45 12.14 -8.21
N SER A 71 -5.72 12.41 -9.29
CA SER A 71 -6.28 12.65 -10.61
C SER A 71 -5.25 12.32 -11.70
N ARG A 72 -5.69 12.27 -12.97
CA ARG A 72 -4.82 12.37 -14.13
C ARG A 72 -4.56 13.84 -14.47
N TRP A 73 -3.32 14.10 -14.92
CA TRP A 73 -2.83 15.45 -15.18
C TRP A 73 -2.19 15.52 -16.56
N LYS A 74 -2.44 16.62 -17.26
CA LYS A 74 -1.77 17.02 -18.50
C LYS A 74 -0.80 18.15 -18.22
N GLY A 75 0.26 18.26 -19.01
CA GLY A 75 1.22 19.37 -18.88
C GLY A 75 2.10 19.31 -17.62
N VAL A 76 2.20 18.14 -16.96
CA VAL A 76 3.19 17.95 -15.90
C VAL A 76 4.58 18.06 -16.52
N LYS A 77 5.46 18.88 -15.91
CA LYS A 77 6.82 19.08 -16.43
C LYS A 77 7.59 17.76 -16.47
N ASP A 78 8.38 17.57 -17.51
CA ASP A 78 9.23 16.39 -17.63
C ASP A 78 10.34 16.41 -16.56
N TRP A 79 10.40 15.35 -15.75
CA TRP A 79 11.39 15.16 -14.69
C TRP A 79 12.83 15.16 -15.18
N ASP A 80 13.07 14.82 -16.43
CA ASP A 80 14.39 14.78 -17.08
C ASP A 80 14.55 15.91 -18.12
N SER A 81 13.72 16.97 -18.06
CA SER A 81 13.80 18.09 -18.96
C SER A 81 15.13 18.84 -18.82
N ARG A 82 15.61 19.39 -19.95
CA ARG A 82 16.80 20.21 -20.00
C ARG A 82 16.66 21.47 -19.12
N GLU A 83 15.48 22.06 -19.09
CA GLU A 83 15.17 23.22 -18.25
C GLU A 83 15.40 22.92 -16.76
N LEU A 84 14.90 21.79 -16.27
CA LEU A 84 15.13 21.38 -14.88
C LEU A 84 16.61 21.07 -14.60
N ALA A 85 17.32 20.48 -15.56
CA ALA A 85 18.73 20.17 -15.43
C ALA A 85 19.59 21.45 -15.37
N GLU A 86 19.28 22.45 -16.18
CA GLU A 86 19.95 23.75 -16.17
C GLU A 86 19.63 24.54 -14.89
N LYS A 87 18.37 24.55 -14.46
CA LYS A 87 17.92 25.24 -13.26
C LYS A 87 18.42 24.59 -11.96
N TYR A 88 18.55 23.29 -11.96
CA TYR A 88 18.92 22.47 -10.81
C TYR A 88 19.96 21.40 -11.17
N PRO A 89 21.24 21.76 -11.38
CA PRO A 89 22.28 20.81 -11.81
C PRO A 89 22.45 19.61 -10.89
N GLU A 90 22.29 19.80 -9.55
CA GLU A 90 22.38 18.69 -8.59
C GLU A 90 21.26 17.67 -8.79
N TRP A 91 20.10 18.08 -9.27
CA TRP A 91 19.01 17.19 -9.59
C TRP A 91 19.38 16.28 -10.78
N ALA A 92 19.95 16.84 -11.84
CA ALA A 92 20.34 16.08 -13.03
C ALA A 92 21.48 15.10 -12.73
N THR A 93 22.48 15.51 -11.92
CA THR A 93 23.61 14.65 -11.56
C THR A 93 23.29 13.57 -10.52
N ALA A 94 22.29 13.79 -9.69
CA ALA A 94 21.90 12.83 -8.63
C ALA A 94 21.17 11.60 -9.17
N VAL A 95 20.71 11.62 -10.44
CA VAL A 95 19.85 10.58 -11.00
C VAL A 95 20.48 9.99 -12.26
N TYR A 96 20.77 8.70 -12.19
CA TYR A 96 21.19 7.91 -13.35
C TYR A 96 19.95 7.17 -13.89
N GLY A 97 19.37 7.66 -14.97
CA GLY A 97 18.25 7.00 -15.61
C GLY A 97 17.12 7.95 -16.00
N ILE A 98 16.09 7.39 -16.58
CA ILE A 98 14.97 8.13 -17.14
C ILE A 98 13.85 8.20 -16.11
N ARG A 99 13.75 9.31 -15.38
CA ARG A 99 12.71 9.53 -14.36
C ARG A 99 11.32 9.69 -14.96
N ASN A 100 11.23 10.22 -16.16
CA ASN A 100 9.97 10.40 -16.89
C ASN A 100 9.30 9.09 -17.29
N THR A 101 9.97 7.94 -17.15
CA THR A 101 9.40 6.61 -17.38
C THR A 101 9.22 5.80 -16.09
N ALA A 102 9.54 6.38 -14.95
CA ALA A 102 9.45 5.73 -13.64
C ALA A 102 8.40 6.41 -12.76
N THR A 103 7.90 5.67 -11.76
CA THR A 103 7.12 6.26 -10.68
C THR A 103 8.03 7.08 -9.78
N ASN A 104 7.75 8.38 -9.67
CA ASN A 104 8.45 9.26 -8.77
C ASN A 104 7.60 9.51 -7.51
N HIS A 105 8.28 9.74 -6.39
CA HIS A 105 7.63 10.05 -5.12
C HIS A 105 8.19 11.34 -4.52
N VAL A 106 7.31 12.21 -4.08
CA VAL A 106 7.63 13.31 -3.17
C VAL A 106 7.10 12.94 -1.80
N ILE A 107 7.93 13.13 -0.77
CA ILE A 107 7.60 12.71 0.59
C ILE A 107 7.69 13.91 1.51
N GLY A 108 6.64 14.15 2.29
CA GLY A 108 6.56 15.19 3.31
C GLY A 108 6.27 14.65 4.71
N ASP A 109 6.07 15.51 5.67
CA ASP A 109 5.73 15.11 7.03
C ASP A 109 4.29 14.57 7.09
N GLY A 110 4.15 13.29 7.33
CA GLY A 110 2.88 12.60 7.41
C GLY A 110 2.17 12.32 6.07
N TRP A 111 2.82 12.57 4.95
CA TRP A 111 2.25 12.34 3.61
C TRP A 111 3.31 11.99 2.59
N TRP A 112 2.86 11.40 1.46
CA TRP A 112 3.66 11.19 0.27
C TRP A 112 2.79 11.31 -0.98
N SER A 113 3.41 11.57 -2.12
CA SER A 113 2.73 11.63 -3.42
C SER A 113 3.37 10.65 -4.40
N TRP A 114 2.54 10.16 -5.33
CA TRP A 114 3.03 9.45 -6.51
C TRP A 114 2.88 10.31 -7.76
N TRP A 115 3.77 10.05 -8.69
CA TRP A 115 3.80 10.67 -10.01
C TRP A 115 4.08 9.56 -11.01
N ILE A 116 3.04 9.03 -11.65
CA ILE A 116 3.12 7.85 -12.51
C ILE A 116 2.85 8.27 -13.95
N PRO A 117 3.86 8.22 -14.84
CA PRO A 117 3.64 8.50 -16.26
C PRO A 117 2.73 7.46 -16.87
N LEU A 118 1.77 7.92 -17.66
CA LEU A 118 0.78 7.10 -18.34
C LEU A 118 1.00 7.13 -19.87
N LYS A 119 0.44 6.15 -20.56
CA LYS A 119 0.45 6.14 -22.02
C LYS A 119 -0.28 7.37 -22.54
N GLY A 120 0.32 8.09 -23.47
CA GLY A 120 -0.25 9.29 -24.10
C GLY A 120 0.24 10.61 -23.51
N GLY A 121 1.16 10.57 -22.53
CA GLY A 121 1.78 11.76 -21.95
C GLY A 121 1.09 12.31 -20.70
N ASP A 122 -0.04 11.75 -20.32
CA ASP A 122 -0.67 12.08 -19.04
C ASP A 122 0.16 11.52 -17.87
N VAL A 123 0.02 12.14 -16.69
CA VAL A 123 0.64 11.67 -15.46
C VAL A 123 -0.45 11.47 -14.39
N SER A 124 -0.51 10.27 -13.80
CA SER A 124 -1.31 10.07 -12.60
C SER A 124 -0.56 10.68 -11.41
N VAL A 125 -1.17 11.69 -10.78
CA VAL A 125 -0.61 12.34 -9.58
C VAL A 125 -1.60 12.24 -8.45
N GLY A 126 -1.13 11.78 -7.30
CA GLY A 126 -1.96 11.72 -6.11
C GLY A 126 -1.13 11.76 -4.84
N ILE A 127 -1.83 11.94 -3.73
CA ILE A 127 -1.28 11.94 -2.39
C ILE A 127 -1.91 10.85 -1.54
N VAL A 128 -1.13 10.35 -0.59
CA VAL A 128 -1.64 9.61 0.58
C VAL A 128 -1.11 10.28 1.84
N PHE A 129 -1.93 10.39 2.82
CA PHE A 129 -1.57 11.02 4.09
C PHE A 129 -2.25 10.34 5.29
N ASP A 130 -1.58 10.44 6.43
CA ASP A 130 -2.15 10.02 7.71
C ASP A 130 -3.03 11.16 8.26
N GLN A 131 -4.32 10.90 8.42
CA GLN A 131 -5.31 11.88 8.87
C GLN A 131 -5.06 12.40 10.31
N ARG A 132 -4.16 11.76 11.07
CA ARG A 132 -3.74 12.22 12.40
C ARG A 132 -2.62 13.27 12.34
N LEU A 133 -1.89 13.32 11.24
CA LEU A 133 -0.68 14.14 11.07
C LEU A 133 -0.88 15.27 10.08
N VAL A 134 -1.77 15.09 9.11
CA VAL A 134 -1.99 16.04 8.01
C VAL A 134 -3.46 16.39 7.92
N GLU A 135 -3.73 17.67 8.00
CA GLU A 135 -5.02 18.25 7.66
C GLU A 135 -5.05 18.59 6.16
N PHE A 136 -5.88 17.87 5.42
CA PHE A 136 -6.08 18.15 4.01
C PHE A 136 -7.13 19.25 3.86
N PRO A 137 -6.91 20.30 3.03
CA PRO A 137 -7.83 21.42 2.91
C PRO A 137 -9.27 20.96 2.58
N HIS A 138 -10.25 21.42 3.37
CA HIS A 138 -11.64 21.01 3.21
C HIS A 138 -12.51 22.08 2.54
N ASP A 139 -12.18 23.36 2.68
CA ASP A 139 -13.07 24.49 2.40
C ASP A 139 -12.69 25.33 1.18
N GLU A 140 -11.63 24.97 0.44
CA GLU A 140 -11.07 25.81 -0.63
C GLU A 140 -11.34 25.24 -2.03
N GLY A 141 -12.56 25.37 -2.56
CA GLY A 141 -12.84 25.01 -3.93
C GLY A 141 -13.05 23.52 -4.21
N LYS A 142 -13.03 23.11 -5.46
CA LYS A 142 -13.19 21.74 -5.88
C LYS A 142 -12.01 20.86 -5.44
N LEU A 143 -12.24 19.56 -5.31
CA LEU A 143 -11.24 18.60 -4.83
C LEU A 143 -9.93 18.65 -5.64
N GLY A 144 -10.00 18.78 -6.96
CA GLY A 144 -8.81 18.87 -7.81
C GLY A 144 -7.96 20.11 -7.54
N GLU A 145 -8.61 21.26 -7.29
CA GLU A 145 -7.92 22.50 -6.91
C GLU A 145 -7.26 22.36 -5.54
N ARG A 146 -7.95 21.78 -4.57
CA ARG A 146 -7.38 21.51 -3.24
C ARG A 146 -6.17 20.58 -3.32
N LEU A 147 -6.24 19.54 -4.15
CA LEU A 147 -5.11 18.64 -4.40
C LEU A 147 -3.94 19.39 -5.05
N LYS A 148 -4.20 20.24 -6.06
CA LYS A 148 -3.18 21.08 -6.69
C LYS A 148 -2.52 22.02 -5.68
N ASN A 149 -3.32 22.75 -4.92
CA ASN A 149 -2.84 23.71 -3.92
C ASN A 149 -2.01 23.03 -2.83
N PHE A 150 -2.44 21.86 -2.36
CA PHE A 150 -1.67 21.06 -1.40
C PHE A 150 -0.29 20.67 -1.96
N LEU A 151 -0.25 20.11 -3.16
CA LEU A 151 1.01 19.69 -3.80
C LEU A 151 1.93 20.88 -4.08
N MET A 152 1.37 22.03 -4.47
CA MET A 152 2.13 23.24 -4.75
C MET A 152 2.71 23.93 -3.50
N GLN A 153 2.32 23.54 -2.29
CA GLN A 153 3.03 23.98 -1.08
C GLN A 153 4.47 23.43 -1.05
N HIS A 154 4.69 22.26 -1.67
CA HIS A 154 6.02 21.70 -1.80
C HIS A 154 6.78 22.28 -3.01
N PRO A 155 8.10 22.61 -2.88
CA PRO A 155 8.87 23.20 -3.98
C PRO A 155 8.85 22.39 -5.29
N VAL A 156 8.92 21.05 -5.18
CA VAL A 156 8.82 20.14 -6.33
C VAL A 156 7.43 20.22 -6.97
N GLY A 157 6.37 20.27 -6.18
CA GLY A 157 5.00 20.41 -6.68
C GLY A 157 4.82 21.73 -7.47
N ARG A 158 5.34 22.85 -6.94
CA ARG A 158 5.32 24.14 -7.66
C ARG A 158 6.03 24.08 -8.99
N GLU A 159 7.18 23.43 -9.05
CA GLU A 159 7.95 23.30 -10.27
C GLU A 159 7.26 22.42 -11.31
N MET A 160 6.74 21.28 -10.87
CA MET A 160 6.21 20.25 -11.76
C MET A 160 4.78 20.53 -12.25
N LEU A 161 3.98 21.25 -11.43
CA LEU A 161 2.56 21.52 -11.71
C LEU A 161 2.28 22.97 -12.14
N ALA A 162 3.29 23.79 -12.37
CA ALA A 162 3.10 25.21 -12.70
C ALA A 162 2.07 25.38 -13.82
N ASP A 163 2.25 24.68 -14.94
CA ASP A 163 1.39 24.74 -16.11
C ASP A 163 0.45 23.52 -16.24
N ALA A 164 0.46 22.63 -15.27
CA ALA A 164 -0.30 21.40 -15.32
C ALA A 164 -1.78 21.61 -14.99
N GLN A 165 -2.61 20.83 -15.68
CA GLN A 165 -4.05 20.80 -15.51
C GLN A 165 -4.48 19.39 -15.15
N PHE A 166 -5.34 19.26 -14.13
CA PHE A 166 -5.94 17.97 -13.78
C PHE A 166 -7.19 17.73 -14.63
N GLU A 167 -7.50 16.43 -14.83
CA GLU A 167 -8.73 16.00 -15.50
C GLU A 167 -9.89 16.06 -14.49
N GLU A 168 -10.81 16.99 -14.65
CA GLU A 168 -11.92 17.24 -13.71
C GLU A 168 -12.82 16.01 -13.50
N SER A 169 -13.04 15.23 -14.56
CA SER A 169 -13.86 14.01 -14.51
C SER A 169 -13.17 12.82 -13.83
N ASP A 170 -11.87 12.96 -13.52
CA ASP A 170 -11.03 11.90 -12.97
C ASP A 170 -10.43 12.31 -11.60
N VAL A 171 -11.11 13.14 -10.83
CA VAL A 171 -10.65 13.51 -9.49
C VAL A 171 -11.30 12.59 -8.46
N HIS A 172 -10.45 11.93 -7.68
CA HIS A 172 -10.88 10.91 -6.74
C HIS A 172 -10.45 11.22 -5.31
N TRP A 173 -11.28 10.76 -4.38
CA TRP A 173 -11.02 10.82 -2.95
C TRP A 173 -11.35 9.50 -2.28
N ARG A 174 -10.52 9.08 -1.33
CA ARG A 174 -10.80 7.92 -0.48
C ARG A 174 -10.29 8.15 0.92
N LYS A 175 -11.13 7.93 1.92
CA LYS A 175 -10.78 7.87 3.34
C LYS A 175 -10.59 6.43 3.78
N ASN A 176 -9.89 6.25 4.88
CA ASN A 176 -9.79 4.97 5.57
C ASN A 176 -9.36 3.84 4.62
N LEU A 177 -8.16 4.02 4.03
CA LEU A 177 -7.68 3.12 2.98
C LEU A 177 -7.48 1.68 3.46
N ALA A 178 -6.96 1.51 4.69
CA ALA A 178 -6.56 0.22 5.22
C ALA A 178 -7.75 -0.60 5.75
N TYR A 179 -7.85 -1.84 5.30
CA TYR A 179 -8.84 -2.81 5.77
C TYR A 179 -8.34 -4.24 5.55
N TYR A 180 -8.96 -5.19 6.23
CA TYR A 180 -8.65 -6.61 6.10
C TYR A 180 -9.89 -7.48 6.29
N SER A 181 -9.81 -8.71 5.82
CA SER A 181 -10.80 -9.74 6.12
C SER A 181 -10.34 -10.58 7.31
N THR A 182 -11.27 -10.95 8.18
CA THR A 182 -11.00 -11.87 9.29
C THR A 182 -10.94 -13.34 8.84
N THR A 183 -11.48 -13.63 7.65
CA THR A 183 -11.48 -14.93 7.00
C THR A 183 -11.14 -14.74 5.53
N PHE A 184 -10.21 -15.50 5.00
CA PHE A 184 -9.70 -15.39 3.63
C PHE A 184 -10.22 -16.50 2.72
N ALA A 185 -10.60 -17.63 3.30
CA ALA A 185 -11.20 -18.75 2.58
C ALA A 185 -12.17 -19.53 3.48
N ASP A 186 -13.17 -20.12 2.85
CA ASP A 186 -14.11 -21.05 3.45
C ASP A 186 -14.43 -22.17 2.44
N ASP A 187 -15.31 -23.12 2.76
CA ASP A 187 -15.67 -24.19 1.83
C ASP A 187 -16.35 -23.60 0.57
N GLY A 188 -15.67 -23.77 -0.55
CA GLY A 188 -16.12 -23.26 -1.85
C GLY A 188 -15.96 -21.74 -2.07
N LEU A 189 -15.23 -21.04 -1.22
CA LEU A 189 -15.01 -19.60 -1.32
C LEU A 189 -13.57 -19.23 -0.96
N VAL A 190 -12.96 -18.35 -1.76
CA VAL A 190 -11.64 -17.75 -1.45
C VAL A 190 -11.57 -16.31 -1.90
N LEU A 191 -10.97 -15.45 -1.08
CA LEU A 191 -10.74 -14.03 -1.36
C LEU A 191 -9.32 -13.84 -1.90
N VAL A 192 -9.17 -12.99 -2.92
CA VAL A 192 -7.86 -12.69 -3.53
C VAL A 192 -7.65 -11.17 -3.70
N GLY A 193 -6.39 -10.75 -3.65
CA GLY A 193 -6.02 -9.35 -3.82
C GLY A 193 -6.74 -8.42 -2.83
N ASP A 194 -7.16 -7.27 -3.32
CA ASP A 194 -7.81 -6.25 -2.47
C ASP A 194 -9.18 -6.70 -1.93
N ALA A 195 -9.82 -7.73 -2.49
CA ALA A 195 -11.01 -8.32 -1.89
C ALA A 195 -10.72 -8.97 -0.53
N ALA A 196 -9.48 -9.42 -0.30
CA ALA A 196 -9.02 -10.01 0.95
C ALA A 196 -8.47 -8.98 1.96
N GLY A 197 -7.89 -7.88 1.48
CA GLY A 197 -7.37 -6.83 2.34
C GLY A 197 -6.48 -5.84 1.60
N PHE A 198 -6.37 -4.64 2.16
CA PHE A 198 -5.54 -3.56 1.66
C PHE A 198 -4.85 -2.86 2.84
N ILE A 199 -3.56 -2.58 2.74
CA ILE A 199 -2.81 -1.89 3.81
C ILE A 199 -2.57 -0.44 3.44
N ASP A 200 -1.73 -0.21 2.43
CA ASP A 200 -1.26 1.10 2.02
C ASP A 200 -0.64 1.01 0.62
N PRO A 201 -0.78 2.00 -0.25
CA PRO A 201 -0.16 1.94 -1.57
C PRO A 201 1.35 2.27 -1.57
N PHE A 202 1.92 2.73 -0.45
CA PHE A 202 3.36 3.00 -0.35
C PHE A 202 4.17 1.70 -0.52
N TYR A 203 5.18 1.71 -1.38
CA TYR A 203 5.93 0.54 -1.86
C TYR A 203 5.15 -0.41 -2.79
N SER A 204 3.91 -0.08 -3.18
CA SER A 204 3.08 -0.87 -4.10
C SER A 204 2.87 -2.35 -3.70
N PRO A 205 2.55 -2.67 -2.44
CA PRO A 205 2.44 -4.06 -1.97
C PRO A 205 1.28 -4.83 -2.59
N GLY A 206 0.36 -4.14 -3.26
CA GLY A 206 -0.84 -4.75 -3.84
C GLY A 206 -0.51 -5.85 -4.85
N MET A 207 0.53 -5.68 -5.67
CA MET A 207 0.92 -6.70 -6.66
C MET A 207 1.47 -7.97 -5.98
N ASP A 208 2.25 -7.82 -4.89
CA ASP A 208 2.71 -8.96 -4.11
C ASP A 208 1.53 -9.68 -3.46
N TRP A 209 0.62 -8.92 -2.85
CA TRP A 209 -0.58 -9.46 -2.20
C TRP A 209 -1.48 -10.22 -3.18
N ILE A 210 -1.69 -9.68 -4.40
CA ILE A 210 -2.39 -10.37 -5.48
C ILE A 210 -1.67 -11.65 -5.86
N SER A 211 -0.36 -11.62 -6.06
CA SER A 211 0.42 -12.78 -6.47
C SER A 211 0.37 -13.92 -5.46
N PHE A 212 0.55 -13.62 -4.18
CA PHE A 212 0.46 -14.61 -3.11
C PHE A 212 -0.96 -15.17 -2.96
N SER A 213 -1.98 -14.31 -2.91
CA SER A 213 -3.35 -14.74 -2.68
C SER A 213 -3.93 -15.52 -3.85
N ALA A 214 -3.66 -15.10 -5.09
CA ALA A 214 -4.13 -15.82 -6.27
C ALA A 214 -3.45 -17.19 -6.41
N SER A 215 -2.13 -17.27 -6.16
CA SER A 215 -1.39 -18.53 -6.21
C SER A 215 -1.86 -19.52 -5.14
N ALA A 216 -2.07 -19.05 -3.90
CA ALA A 216 -2.57 -19.87 -2.82
C ALA A 216 -4.03 -20.32 -3.04
N ALA A 217 -4.87 -19.44 -3.62
CA ALA A 217 -6.23 -19.80 -3.99
C ALA A 217 -6.26 -20.89 -5.07
N ALA A 218 -5.43 -20.77 -6.10
CA ALA A 218 -5.29 -21.81 -7.13
C ALA A 218 -4.84 -23.15 -6.55
N GLU A 219 -3.93 -23.15 -5.58
CA GLU A 219 -3.48 -24.37 -4.91
C GLU A 219 -4.59 -24.99 -4.04
N LEU A 220 -5.40 -24.19 -3.32
CA LEU A 220 -6.57 -24.71 -2.59
C LEU A 220 -7.55 -25.44 -3.53
N ILE A 221 -7.91 -24.80 -4.63
CA ILE A 221 -8.83 -25.37 -5.63
C ILE A 221 -8.25 -26.65 -6.23
N THR A 222 -6.96 -26.65 -6.54
CA THR A 222 -6.27 -27.81 -7.10
C THR A 222 -6.18 -28.96 -6.10
N ALA A 223 -5.91 -28.68 -4.83
CA ALA A 223 -5.88 -29.67 -3.77
C ALA A 223 -7.24 -30.38 -3.60
N GLN A 224 -8.34 -29.63 -3.64
CA GLN A 224 -9.67 -30.21 -3.59
C GLN A 224 -9.94 -31.12 -4.80
N ARG A 225 -9.52 -30.70 -5.99
CA ARG A 225 -9.67 -31.54 -7.21
C ARG A 225 -8.87 -32.84 -7.14
N ARG A 226 -7.79 -32.88 -6.35
CA ARG A 226 -7.03 -34.08 -6.03
C ARG A 226 -7.66 -34.93 -4.92
N GLY A 227 -8.80 -34.51 -4.35
CA GLY A 227 -9.48 -35.19 -3.26
C GLY A 227 -8.81 -35.05 -1.89
N GLU A 228 -7.96 -34.04 -1.71
CA GLU A 228 -7.26 -33.79 -0.45
C GLU A 228 -8.21 -33.23 0.63
N PRO A 229 -7.99 -33.51 1.92
CA PRO A 229 -8.79 -32.95 3.01
C PRO A 229 -8.66 -31.41 3.07
N MET A 230 -9.79 -30.71 2.98
CA MET A 230 -9.77 -29.25 2.84
C MET A 230 -9.78 -28.49 4.16
N ALA A 231 -10.38 -29.04 5.22
CA ALA A 231 -10.56 -28.30 6.49
C ALA A 231 -9.24 -27.75 7.06
N GLU A 232 -8.20 -28.59 7.12
CA GLU A 232 -6.88 -28.15 7.62
C GLU A 232 -6.21 -27.16 6.66
N ARG A 233 -6.36 -27.33 5.33
CA ARG A 233 -5.81 -26.44 4.33
C ARG A 233 -6.43 -25.05 4.39
N ILE A 234 -7.75 -24.97 4.49
CA ILE A 234 -8.50 -23.72 4.66
C ILE A 234 -8.09 -23.04 5.98
N ALA A 235 -8.04 -23.79 7.08
CA ALA A 235 -7.61 -23.26 8.36
C ALA A 235 -6.17 -22.71 8.32
N ARG A 236 -5.25 -23.41 7.65
CA ARG A 236 -3.88 -22.94 7.44
C ARG A 236 -3.86 -21.67 6.58
N HIS A 237 -4.56 -21.65 5.45
CA HIS A 237 -4.67 -20.48 4.58
C HIS A 237 -5.12 -19.25 5.35
N ASN A 238 -6.18 -19.37 6.14
CA ASN A 238 -6.70 -18.28 6.97
C ASN A 238 -5.66 -17.79 7.98
N ARG A 239 -4.98 -18.69 8.70
CA ARG A 239 -3.93 -18.32 9.66
C ARG A 239 -2.76 -17.61 8.98
N ASP A 240 -2.29 -18.14 7.84
CA ASP A 240 -1.12 -17.62 7.14
C ASP A 240 -1.39 -16.24 6.56
N PHE A 241 -2.54 -15.99 5.96
CA PHE A 241 -2.91 -14.69 5.42
C PHE A 241 -3.23 -13.66 6.51
N ALA A 242 -3.91 -14.05 7.59
CA ALA A 242 -4.13 -13.18 8.74
C ALA A 242 -2.81 -12.75 9.39
N LEU A 243 -1.89 -13.69 9.59
CA LEU A 243 -0.56 -13.42 10.14
C LEU A 243 0.26 -12.54 9.19
N SER A 244 0.19 -12.81 7.88
CA SER A 244 0.89 -12.02 6.87
C SER A 244 0.42 -10.57 6.87
N TYR A 245 -0.89 -10.32 6.75
CA TYR A 245 -1.45 -8.97 6.77
C TYR A 245 -1.00 -8.20 8.03
N ARG A 246 -1.23 -8.81 9.20
CA ARG A 246 -0.90 -8.20 10.48
C ARG A 246 0.59 -7.90 10.61
N SER A 247 1.43 -8.85 10.26
CA SER A 247 2.89 -8.69 10.38
C SER A 247 3.42 -7.65 9.40
N TRP A 248 2.89 -7.60 8.19
CA TRP A 248 3.27 -6.61 7.19
C TRP A 248 2.88 -5.21 7.66
N PHE A 249 1.64 -5.04 8.13
CA PHE A 249 1.17 -3.79 8.70
C PHE A 249 2.01 -3.35 9.91
N GLU A 250 2.15 -4.21 10.93
CA GLU A 250 2.84 -3.87 12.18
C GLU A 250 4.33 -3.57 12.00
N SER A 251 4.98 -4.23 11.05
CA SER A 251 6.42 -4.03 10.86
C SER A 251 6.74 -2.84 9.98
N LEU A 252 6.01 -2.64 8.89
CA LEU A 252 6.40 -1.71 7.84
C LEU A 252 5.59 -0.41 7.82
N TYR A 253 4.28 -0.47 8.06
CA TYR A 253 3.39 0.68 7.80
C TYR A 253 2.95 1.43 9.04
N LYS A 254 2.74 0.74 10.16
CA LYS A 254 2.14 1.29 11.40
C LYS A 254 2.77 2.60 11.87
N ASP A 255 4.08 2.69 11.81
CA ASP A 255 4.85 3.83 12.31
C ASP A 255 5.45 4.70 11.18
N LYS A 256 5.24 4.35 9.90
CA LYS A 256 5.94 4.93 8.76
C LYS A 256 5.69 6.44 8.59
N TYR A 257 4.46 6.88 8.67
CA TYR A 257 4.06 8.26 8.42
C TYR A 257 4.62 9.26 9.43
N GLU A 258 4.91 8.80 10.65
CA GLU A 258 5.46 9.63 11.72
C GLU A 258 6.85 10.22 11.42
N TYR A 259 7.62 9.55 10.57
CA TYR A 259 9.02 9.94 10.30
C TYR A 259 9.36 10.10 8.81
N MET A 260 8.40 9.82 7.91
CA MET A 260 8.71 9.81 6.48
C MET A 260 9.17 11.18 5.96
N GLY A 261 8.76 12.29 6.58
CA GLY A 261 9.24 13.63 6.29
C GLY A 261 10.68 13.94 6.72
N GLU A 262 11.34 13.04 7.47
CA GLU A 262 12.70 13.23 7.98
C GLU A 262 13.71 12.51 7.08
N TRP A 263 14.50 13.23 6.31
CA TRP A 263 15.42 12.66 5.31
C TRP A 263 16.35 11.57 5.84
N ASP A 264 17.01 11.81 6.98
CA ASP A 264 17.96 10.86 7.55
C ASP A 264 17.29 9.56 8.01
N LEU A 265 16.11 9.66 8.62
CA LEU A 265 15.33 8.52 9.08
C LEU A 265 14.73 7.77 7.90
N MET A 266 14.01 8.48 7.01
CA MET A 266 13.32 7.86 5.88
C MET A 266 14.30 7.25 4.87
N SER A 267 15.40 7.93 4.53
CA SER A 267 16.39 7.37 3.59
C SER A 267 17.12 6.15 4.16
N THR A 268 17.25 6.07 5.47
CA THR A 268 17.83 4.89 6.15
C THR A 268 16.81 3.74 6.17
N ALA A 269 15.57 4.00 6.57
CA ALA A 269 14.49 3.03 6.55
C ALA A 269 14.27 2.46 5.15
N PHE A 270 14.23 3.32 4.13
CA PHE A 270 14.01 2.90 2.75
C PHE A 270 15.07 1.91 2.25
N ARG A 271 16.34 2.12 2.60
CA ARG A 271 17.42 1.16 2.26
C ARG A 271 17.30 -0.14 3.03
N LEU A 272 16.91 -0.09 4.31
CA LEU A 272 16.66 -1.28 5.12
C LEU A 272 15.46 -2.07 4.61
N ASP A 273 14.35 -1.39 4.34
CA ASP A 273 13.12 -1.99 3.82
C ASP A 273 13.38 -2.73 2.50
N LEU A 274 14.00 -2.05 1.53
CA LEU A 274 14.31 -2.65 0.24
C LEU A 274 15.36 -3.75 0.34
N GLY A 275 16.42 -3.55 1.12
CA GLY A 275 17.45 -4.58 1.32
C GLY A 275 16.85 -5.87 1.88
N LEU A 276 16.00 -5.76 2.90
CA LEU A 276 15.33 -6.91 3.49
C LEU A 276 14.27 -7.52 2.58
N TYR A 277 13.57 -6.70 1.78
CA TYR A 277 12.63 -7.19 0.78
C TYR A 277 13.34 -8.02 -0.32
N TYR A 278 14.46 -7.52 -0.85
CA TYR A 278 15.21 -8.25 -1.87
C TYR A 278 15.89 -9.51 -1.32
N LEU A 279 16.50 -9.44 -0.14
CA LEU A 279 17.14 -10.61 0.49
C LEU A 279 16.14 -11.65 1.01
N GLY A 280 14.93 -11.23 1.34
CA GLY A 280 13.86 -12.09 1.82
C GLY A 280 12.92 -12.53 0.70
N PRO A 281 11.80 -11.82 0.49
CA PRO A 281 10.74 -12.20 -0.45
C PRO A 281 11.23 -12.45 -1.87
N VAL A 282 11.97 -11.49 -2.44
CA VAL A 282 12.42 -11.57 -3.83
C VAL A 282 13.35 -12.77 -4.02
N SER A 283 14.38 -12.91 -3.18
CA SER A 283 15.32 -14.04 -3.27
C SER A 283 14.63 -15.40 -3.06
N HIS A 284 13.59 -15.44 -2.21
CA HIS A 284 12.81 -16.65 -2.01
C HIS A 284 12.06 -17.08 -3.27
N ILE A 285 11.41 -16.12 -3.95
CA ILE A 285 10.70 -16.38 -5.20
C ILE A 285 11.68 -16.79 -6.31
N TYR A 286 12.83 -16.12 -6.42
CA TYR A 286 13.87 -16.51 -7.36
C TYR A 286 14.38 -17.94 -7.12
N LYS A 287 14.53 -18.35 -5.85
CA LYS A 287 15.01 -19.67 -5.49
C LYS A 287 14.00 -20.79 -5.74
N TYR A 288 12.72 -20.54 -5.45
CA TYR A 288 11.69 -21.58 -5.44
C TYR A 288 10.67 -21.44 -6.59
N GLY A 289 10.79 -20.42 -7.43
CA GLY A 289 9.89 -20.11 -8.52
C GLY A 289 8.44 -19.93 -8.05
N PRO A 290 7.44 -20.37 -8.83
CA PRO A 290 6.03 -20.20 -8.47
C PRO A 290 5.63 -20.82 -7.12
N ARG A 291 6.34 -21.85 -6.66
CA ARG A 291 6.11 -22.45 -5.32
C ARG A 291 6.39 -21.46 -4.18
N GLY A 292 7.28 -20.50 -4.41
CA GLY A 292 7.56 -19.43 -3.45
C GLY A 292 6.36 -18.52 -3.19
N LEU A 293 5.40 -18.45 -4.13
CA LEU A 293 4.17 -17.66 -4.00
C LEU A 293 3.06 -18.34 -3.19
N LEU A 294 3.20 -19.64 -2.88
CA LEU A 294 2.18 -20.36 -2.11
C LEU A 294 2.15 -19.99 -0.62
N THR A 295 3.18 -19.30 -0.16
CA THR A 295 3.34 -18.96 1.26
C THR A 295 3.46 -17.44 1.37
N PRO A 296 2.46 -16.74 1.95
CA PRO A 296 2.48 -15.30 2.05
C PRO A 296 3.59 -14.80 2.97
N LEU A 297 3.98 -13.53 2.81
CA LEU A 297 5.08 -12.91 3.55
C LEU A 297 4.85 -12.99 5.06
N PHE A 298 5.91 -13.19 5.82
CA PHE A 298 5.91 -13.27 7.29
C PHE A 298 5.10 -14.43 7.91
N SER A 299 4.48 -15.31 7.14
CA SER A 299 3.74 -16.44 7.68
C SER A 299 4.63 -17.58 8.21
N LEU A 300 5.90 -17.64 7.76
CA LEU A 300 6.85 -18.66 8.19
C LEU A 300 7.61 -18.27 9.46
N PRO A 301 7.88 -19.21 10.37
CA PRO A 301 8.70 -18.94 11.57
C PRO A 301 10.08 -18.34 11.27
N ARG A 302 10.71 -18.72 10.17
CA ARG A 302 12.00 -18.19 9.71
C ARG A 302 11.97 -16.69 9.34
N SER A 303 10.81 -16.10 9.09
CA SER A 303 10.65 -14.67 8.82
C SER A 303 10.55 -13.81 10.08
N ARG A 304 10.40 -14.43 11.26
CA ARG A 304 10.28 -13.70 12.55
C ARG A 304 11.44 -12.75 12.84
N PRO A 305 12.74 -13.12 12.63
CA PRO A 305 13.83 -12.18 12.85
C PRO A 305 13.72 -10.94 11.97
N ALA A 306 13.39 -11.09 10.68
CA ALA A 306 13.19 -9.97 9.77
C ALA A 306 12.01 -9.09 10.22
N PHE A 307 10.88 -9.71 10.59
CA PHE A 307 9.73 -8.99 11.16
C PHE A 307 10.13 -8.13 12.36
N HIS A 308 10.82 -8.70 13.34
CA HIS A 308 11.22 -7.99 14.54
C HIS A 308 12.23 -6.87 14.22
N LEU A 309 13.16 -7.10 13.31
CA LEU A 309 14.12 -6.09 12.88
C LEU A 309 13.41 -4.90 12.22
N ILE A 310 12.54 -5.17 11.23
CA ILE A 310 11.78 -4.13 10.51
C ILE A 310 10.92 -3.33 11.47
N ARG A 311 10.15 -3.99 12.31
CA ARG A 311 9.31 -3.36 13.32
C ARG A 311 10.13 -2.50 14.29
N THR A 312 11.33 -2.97 14.69
CA THR A 312 12.17 -2.26 15.65
C THR A 312 12.66 -0.95 15.08
N TYR A 313 13.31 -0.92 13.92
CA TYR A 313 13.83 0.36 13.42
C TYR A 313 12.71 1.31 12.99
N ASN A 314 11.59 0.83 12.41
CA ASN A 314 10.46 1.68 12.07
C ASN A 314 9.88 2.36 13.33
N ARG A 315 9.64 1.58 14.39
CA ARG A 315 9.18 2.12 15.68
C ARG A 315 10.18 3.10 16.30
N ARG A 316 11.48 2.80 16.21
CA ARG A 316 12.53 3.68 16.73
C ARG A 316 12.58 5.00 15.99
N PHE A 317 12.52 4.98 14.67
CA PHE A 317 12.48 6.20 13.87
C PHE A 317 11.24 7.05 14.16
N ALA A 318 10.09 6.45 14.35
CA ALA A 318 8.90 7.17 14.78
C ALA A 318 9.07 7.82 16.15
N GLN A 319 9.68 7.15 17.13
CA GLN A 319 9.95 7.72 18.43
C GLN A 319 10.91 8.93 18.34
N ILE A 320 11.94 8.84 17.51
CA ILE A 320 12.87 9.94 17.26
C ILE A 320 12.15 11.12 16.61
N ALA A 321 11.35 10.88 15.58
CA ALA A 321 10.59 11.92 14.88
C ALA A 321 9.56 12.60 15.80
N ARG A 322 8.82 11.85 16.60
CA ARG A 322 7.91 12.42 17.62
C ARG A 322 8.65 13.30 18.62
N ARG A 323 9.85 12.91 19.02
CA ARG A 323 10.70 13.75 19.88
C ARG A 323 11.14 15.02 19.16
N ARG A 324 11.59 14.93 17.90
CA ARG A 324 11.95 16.08 17.07
C ARG A 324 10.75 17.03 16.92
N ARG A 325 9.56 16.50 16.66
CA ARG A 325 8.32 17.29 16.54
C ARG A 325 8.03 18.07 17.82
N ARG A 326 8.08 17.42 18.99
CA ARG A 326 7.90 18.10 20.30
C ARG A 326 8.96 19.17 20.59
N ALA A 327 10.17 19.01 20.05
CA ALA A 327 11.26 19.97 20.21
C ALA A 327 11.29 21.03 19.10
N ASN A 328 10.28 21.09 18.23
CA ASN A 328 10.20 21.93 17.03
C ASN A 328 11.48 21.83 16.16
N ALA A 329 11.95 20.59 15.97
CA ALA A 329 13.24 20.27 15.34
C ALA A 329 13.11 19.35 14.13
N LEU A 330 11.88 19.21 13.57
CA LEU A 330 11.67 18.47 12.32
C LEU A 330 12.38 19.13 11.14
N GLY A 331 12.75 18.34 10.15
CA GLY A 331 13.33 18.82 8.90
C GLY A 331 14.76 19.29 8.96
N LYS A 332 15.46 19.18 10.09
CA LYS A 332 16.86 19.64 10.24
C LYS A 332 17.81 19.03 9.21
N THR A 333 17.56 17.79 8.81
CA THR A 333 18.39 17.06 7.82
C THR A 333 17.87 17.19 6.40
N ASN A 334 16.74 17.88 6.20
CA ASN A 334 16.10 18.03 4.89
C ASN A 334 16.72 19.17 4.04
N ARG A 335 17.79 19.77 4.52
CA ARG A 335 18.48 20.85 3.79
C ARG A 335 19.15 20.33 2.53
N GLY A 336 19.00 21.07 1.44
CA GLY A 336 19.51 20.73 0.12
C GLY A 336 18.55 19.87 -0.70
N ARG A 337 18.77 19.85 -2.01
CA ARG A 337 17.96 19.07 -2.95
C ARG A 337 18.48 17.65 -3.00
N ARG A 338 17.74 16.74 -2.39
CA ARG A 338 18.15 15.36 -2.25
C ARG A 338 17.18 14.43 -2.97
N CYS A 339 17.73 13.52 -3.75
CA CYS A 339 17.00 12.44 -4.38
C CYS A 339 17.54 11.09 -3.90
N LEU A 340 16.67 10.14 -3.62
CA LEU A 340 17.04 8.77 -3.29
C LEU A 340 16.56 7.86 -4.41
N ILE A 341 17.51 7.19 -5.07
CA ILE A 341 17.21 6.14 -6.04
C ILE A 341 17.52 4.81 -5.39
N PRO A 342 16.52 3.95 -5.24
CA PRO A 342 16.76 2.61 -4.79
C PRO A 342 17.47 1.84 -5.92
N SER A 343 18.56 1.21 -5.59
CA SER A 343 19.22 0.27 -6.50
C SER A 343 19.66 -0.96 -5.74
N PHE A 344 18.76 -1.94 -5.65
CA PHE A 344 19.04 -3.29 -5.16
C PHE A 344 18.92 -4.27 -6.34
N THR A 345 19.89 -5.16 -6.50
CA THR A 345 20.05 -6.01 -7.69
C THR A 345 20.38 -7.46 -7.37
N LEU A 346 20.14 -7.94 -6.15
CA LEU A 346 20.55 -9.27 -5.67
C LEU A 346 22.07 -9.53 -5.81
N SER A 347 22.88 -8.47 -5.78
CA SER A 347 24.34 -8.53 -5.92
C SER A 347 25.03 -8.50 -4.55
N ARG A 348 26.31 -8.91 -4.53
CA ARG A 348 27.16 -8.77 -3.33
C ARG A 348 27.28 -7.31 -2.85
N GLY A 349 27.12 -6.34 -3.76
CA GLY A 349 27.09 -4.91 -3.42
C GLY A 349 25.90 -4.50 -2.54
N ASP A 350 24.79 -5.21 -2.64
CA ASP A 350 23.57 -4.90 -1.85
C ASP A 350 23.75 -5.23 -0.37
N SER A 351 24.54 -6.26 -0.05
CA SER A 351 24.91 -6.55 1.35
C SER A 351 25.67 -5.37 1.99
N ARG A 352 26.61 -4.74 1.26
CA ARG A 352 27.34 -3.56 1.75
C ARG A 352 26.40 -2.38 1.96
N ARG A 353 25.43 -2.16 1.08
CA ARG A 353 24.41 -1.10 1.22
C ARG A 353 23.51 -1.34 2.44
N LEU A 354 23.09 -2.57 2.66
CA LEU A 354 22.32 -2.95 3.83
C LEU A 354 23.12 -2.75 5.13
N PHE A 355 24.39 -3.20 5.19
CA PHE A 355 25.27 -2.97 6.32
C PHE A 355 25.52 -1.47 6.57
N GLY A 356 25.70 -0.68 5.51
CA GLY A 356 25.81 0.77 5.62
C GLY A 356 24.55 1.42 6.21
N ALA A 357 23.36 0.93 5.85
CA ALA A 357 22.12 1.41 6.42
C ALA A 357 21.96 0.99 7.90
N LEU A 358 22.36 -0.23 8.28
CA LEU A 358 22.40 -0.68 9.68
C LEU A 358 23.38 0.16 10.51
N ALA A 359 24.58 0.42 9.99
CA ALA A 359 25.55 1.30 10.66
C ALA A 359 25.01 2.73 10.81
N LYS A 360 24.29 3.25 9.80
CA LYS A 360 23.65 4.55 9.89
C LYS A 360 22.55 4.57 10.95
N TRP A 361 21.74 3.54 11.06
CA TRP A 361 20.76 3.40 12.12
C TRP A 361 21.43 3.36 13.51
N ALA A 362 22.46 2.54 13.67
CA ALA A 362 23.23 2.51 14.92
C ALA A 362 23.79 3.88 15.29
N TRP A 363 24.32 4.62 14.31
CA TRP A 363 24.81 5.98 14.52
C TRP A 363 23.69 6.95 14.98
N ILE A 364 22.52 6.89 14.36
CA ILE A 364 21.36 7.69 14.76
C ILE A 364 20.95 7.36 16.21
N GLU A 365 20.93 6.06 16.58
CA GLU A 365 20.63 5.64 17.95
C GLU A 365 21.64 6.16 18.96
N LEU A 366 22.94 6.10 18.66
CA LEU A 366 24.02 6.55 19.55
C LEU A 366 24.05 8.08 19.69
N THR A 367 23.74 8.82 18.65
CA THR A 367 23.84 10.29 18.68
C THR A 367 22.58 10.99 19.18
N GLU A 368 21.40 10.42 18.87
CA GLU A 368 20.12 11.05 19.18
C GLU A 368 19.10 10.09 19.79
N GLY A 369 19.00 8.86 19.25
CA GLY A 369 17.92 7.92 19.54
C GLY A 369 17.82 7.56 21.02
N TRP A 370 18.95 7.41 21.70
CA TRP A 370 19.01 7.07 23.12
C TRP A 370 18.18 8.02 24.01
N ARG A 371 18.02 9.28 23.60
CA ARG A 371 17.21 10.29 24.32
C ARG A 371 15.69 10.02 24.24
N SER A 372 15.26 9.11 23.38
CA SER A 372 13.85 8.67 23.24
C SER A 372 13.61 7.27 23.84
N TRP A 373 14.61 6.64 24.45
CA TRP A 373 14.43 5.34 25.09
C TRP A 373 13.49 5.46 26.30
N GLY A 374 12.67 4.45 26.51
CA GLY A 374 11.71 4.44 27.63
C GLY A 374 10.44 5.29 27.40
N GLN A 375 10.35 6.08 26.35
CA GLN A 375 9.13 6.82 26.04
C GLN A 375 8.06 5.85 25.53
N ARG A 376 6.98 5.69 26.30
CA ARG A 376 5.79 4.95 25.84
C ARG A 376 5.14 5.68 24.68
N PRO A 377 4.56 4.97 23.67
CA PRO A 377 3.68 5.61 22.72
C PRO A 377 2.55 6.31 23.50
N GLN A 378 2.32 7.58 23.27
CA GLN A 378 1.07 8.16 23.71
C GLN A 378 -0.02 7.52 22.82
N GLU A 379 -0.96 6.82 23.44
CA GLU A 379 -2.21 6.46 22.78
C GLU A 379 -2.89 7.79 22.45
N THR A 380 -2.93 8.09 21.16
CA THR A 380 -3.68 9.24 20.67
C THR A 380 -5.15 8.99 20.95
N ALA A 381 -5.78 9.86 21.70
CA ALA A 381 -7.19 9.81 22.10
C ALA A 381 -8.19 9.83 20.92
N ALA A 382 -7.71 9.79 19.67
CA ALA A 382 -8.51 9.79 18.45
C ALA A 382 -9.16 8.43 18.10
N ALA A 383 -8.87 7.35 18.84
CA ALA A 383 -9.48 6.04 18.57
C ALA A 383 -10.93 5.90 19.08
N SER A 384 -11.45 6.89 19.80
CA SER A 384 -12.77 6.77 20.46
C SER A 384 -13.91 7.55 19.80
N SER A 385 -13.70 8.18 18.64
CA SER A 385 -14.74 9.00 17.99
C SER A 385 -15.02 8.68 16.51
N VAL A 386 -14.82 7.46 16.06
CA VAL A 386 -15.40 7.03 14.78
C VAL A 386 -16.88 6.72 15.05
N SER A 387 -17.71 7.75 14.92
CA SER A 387 -19.13 7.72 15.11
C SER A 387 -19.82 6.90 14.02
N ALA A 388 -20.94 6.25 14.39
CA ALA A 388 -21.85 5.56 13.48
C ALA A 388 -22.37 6.45 12.31
N LYS A 389 -22.16 7.76 12.35
CA LYS A 389 -22.46 8.70 11.26
C LYS A 389 -21.59 8.52 10.02
N ASP A 390 -20.32 8.14 10.16
CA ASP A 390 -19.40 7.97 9.01
C ASP A 390 -19.75 6.75 8.15
N VAL A 391 -20.45 5.76 8.72
CA VAL A 391 -20.93 4.59 7.98
C VAL A 391 -22.19 4.92 7.14
N ALA A 392 -22.98 5.90 7.56
CA ALA A 392 -24.19 6.31 6.86
C ALA A 392 -23.90 7.18 5.62
N GLU A 393 -22.86 8.03 5.66
CA GLU A 393 -22.49 8.87 4.51
C GLU A 393 -21.93 8.06 3.34
N GLU A 394 -21.20 6.97 3.59
CA GLU A 394 -20.72 6.08 2.52
C GLU A 394 -21.88 5.38 1.76
N THR A 395 -23.02 5.22 2.41
CA THR A 395 -24.22 4.59 1.81
C THR A 395 -25.00 5.57 0.93
N MET A 396 -25.00 6.87 1.25
CA MET A 396 -25.73 7.90 0.49
C MET A 396 -25.04 8.27 -0.85
N VAL A 397 -23.73 8.20 -0.96
CA VAL A 397 -23.01 8.50 -2.22
C VAL A 397 -23.25 7.43 -3.30
N ARG A 398 -23.78 6.27 -2.95
CA ARG A 398 -24.08 5.16 -3.89
C ARG A 398 -25.46 5.23 -4.55
N SER A 399 -26.32 6.15 -4.15
CA SER A 399 -27.67 6.29 -4.77
C SER A 399 -27.72 7.30 -5.92
N HIS A 400 -26.61 7.95 -6.28
CA HIS A 400 -26.53 9.00 -7.31
C HIS A 400 -25.36 8.84 -8.27
N SER A 401 -24.90 7.61 -8.53
CA SER A 401 -23.97 7.30 -9.62
C SER A 401 -24.36 6.02 -10.36
#